data_81107e833bfab25c946717bda1cf97b0
#
_entry.id   81107e833bfab25c946717bda1cf97b0
#
_cell.length_a   1.000
_cell.length_b   1.000
_cell.length_c   1.000
_cell.angle_alpha   90.00
_cell.angle_beta   90.00
_cell.angle_gamma   90.00
#
_symmetry.space_group_name_H-M   'P 1'
#
loop_
_entity.id
_entity.type
_entity.pdbx_description
1 polymer ?
#
loop_
_entity_poly.entity_id
_entity_poly.type
_entity_poly.pdbx_seq_one_letter_code
_entity_poly.pdbx_strand_id
1 'polypeptide(L)'
;MFINYFNLHHDSLRKSVKYFLVIFIAATISCNLTSCGGGGGGPVTPSGGSKSGLHALNGFNINASINSGLSTDCKGVIVDSLVLITVPDGMALNSLIPDFSISANATLYVNGVPATSGKTPVDMTKSVKITVVAENGTSHAYYWLLARNGNATFDNQAYTIMKNFNIPGISLAATKNEKLVYSAGYGFAETETHTRVTPNMLFRLGSVSKQQTALCIMTLYEEGKLQLTDHVFGNGGILQNEFQETSTYPFVNGVTSVTVKNLLEHNSGWTDQLIFDASEPVASMTLDQRIDYLIHNVSMSSAVGSTYHYFNMGFCILGRIVEKLTGKT
;
A
#
# COMPACT_ATOMS: atom_id res chain seq x y z
N MET A 1 -7.46 -11.81 -16.04
CA MET A 1 -7.84 -10.90 -17.11
C MET A 1 -6.62 -10.12 -17.60
N PHE A 2 -5.51 -10.82 -17.93
CA PHE A 2 -4.22 -10.24 -18.36
C PHE A 2 -3.60 -10.97 -19.57
N ILE A 3 -4.34 -11.85 -20.26
CA ILE A 3 -3.77 -12.79 -21.25
C ILE A 3 -3.83 -12.28 -22.70
N ASN A 4 -4.46 -11.16 -23.00
CA ASN A 4 -4.67 -10.69 -24.39
C ASN A 4 -3.76 -9.54 -24.87
N TYR A 5 -2.64 -9.24 -24.21
CA TYR A 5 -1.77 -8.12 -24.63
C TYR A 5 -0.49 -8.51 -25.37
N PHE A 6 -0.20 -9.81 -25.55
CA PHE A 6 1.08 -10.24 -26.14
C PHE A 6 1.05 -10.50 -27.67
N ASN A 7 -0.05 -10.18 -28.34
CA ASN A 7 -0.15 -10.36 -29.80
C ASN A 7 -0.26 -9.03 -30.60
N LEU A 8 0.31 -7.94 -30.15
CA LEU A 8 0.29 -6.68 -30.88
C LEU A 8 1.63 -6.43 -31.58
N HIS A 9 1.54 -6.28 -32.91
CA HIS A 9 2.62 -5.94 -33.84
C HIS A 9 3.44 -4.70 -33.39
N HIS A 10 4.72 -4.71 -33.71
CA HIS A 10 5.78 -3.77 -33.36
C HIS A 10 5.47 -2.25 -33.51
N ASP A 11 4.50 -1.86 -34.34
CA ASP A 11 4.13 -0.44 -34.57
C ASP A 11 3.05 0.10 -33.62
N SER A 12 2.41 -0.74 -32.83
CA SER A 12 1.33 -0.37 -31.92
C SER A 12 1.83 0.10 -30.55
N LEU A 13 3.00 -0.36 -30.10
CA LEU A 13 3.56 -0.01 -28.77
C LEU A 13 3.90 1.47 -28.61
N ARG A 14 4.29 2.17 -29.67
CA ARG A 14 4.62 3.61 -29.63
C ARG A 14 3.39 4.54 -29.55
N LYS A 15 2.18 4.06 -29.83
CA LYS A 15 0.97 4.91 -29.89
C LYS A 15 -0.02 4.69 -28.73
N SER A 16 0.12 3.65 -27.91
CA SER A 16 -0.91 3.26 -26.94
C SER A 16 -0.63 3.59 -25.48
N VAL A 17 0.54 4.11 -25.13
CA VAL A 17 0.83 4.51 -23.74
C VAL A 17 0.39 5.95 -23.49
N LYS A 18 -0.92 6.21 -23.54
CA LYS A 18 -1.44 7.55 -23.28
C LYS A 18 -1.94 7.81 -21.84
N TYR A 19 -2.18 6.76 -21.05
CA TYR A 19 -2.66 6.92 -19.68
C TYR A 19 -2.12 5.79 -18.79
N PHE A 20 -1.20 6.11 -17.89
CA PHE A 20 -0.82 5.24 -16.78
C PHE A 20 -1.24 5.91 -15.48
N LEU A 21 -2.27 5.40 -14.85
CA LEU A 21 -2.61 5.71 -13.46
C LEU A 21 -1.98 4.63 -12.58
N VAL A 22 -0.96 4.99 -11.81
CA VAL A 22 -0.32 4.08 -10.87
C VAL A 22 -0.84 4.40 -9.48
N ILE A 23 -1.74 3.56 -8.98
CA ILE A 23 -2.23 3.62 -7.59
C ILE A 23 -1.43 2.59 -6.78
N PHE A 24 -0.62 3.07 -5.84
CA PHE A 24 0.10 2.22 -4.89
C PHE A 24 -0.70 2.15 -3.59
N ILE A 25 -1.18 0.96 -3.25
CA ILE A 25 -1.85 0.68 -1.98
C ILE A 25 -0.91 -0.20 -1.16
N ALA A 26 -0.37 0.35 -0.08
CA ALA A 26 0.36 -0.44 0.92
C ALA A 26 -0.60 -0.76 2.07
N ALA A 27 -1.01 -2.02 2.18
CA ALA A 27 -1.82 -2.49 3.30
C ALA A 27 -0.91 -3.16 4.34
N THR A 28 -0.92 -2.65 5.57
CA THR A 28 -0.36 -3.36 6.72
C THR A 28 -1.50 -4.12 7.40
N ILE A 29 -1.37 -5.44 7.52
CA ILE A 29 -2.35 -6.28 8.20
C ILE A 29 -2.10 -6.16 9.71
N SER A 30 -3.03 -5.52 10.42
CA SER A 30 -3.06 -5.53 11.89
C SER A 30 -4.00 -6.65 12.37
N CYS A 31 -3.49 -7.58 13.17
CA CYS A 31 -4.29 -8.60 13.83
C CYS A 31 -5.14 -7.98 14.94
N ASN A 32 -6.45 -8.07 14.81
CA ASN A 32 -7.40 -7.72 15.87
C ASN A 32 -7.55 -8.88 16.86
N LEU A 33 -7.21 -8.66 18.11
CA LEU A 33 -7.60 -9.51 19.24
C LEU A 33 -8.97 -9.03 19.75
N THR A 34 -10.00 -9.81 19.51
CA THR A 34 -11.32 -9.63 20.09
C THR A 34 -11.33 -10.13 21.54
N SER A 35 -11.61 -9.22 22.47
CA SER A 35 -11.98 -9.58 23.85
C SER A 35 -13.49 -9.58 24.02
N CYS A 36 -14.03 -10.73 24.38
CA CYS A 36 -15.44 -10.93 24.72
C CYS A 36 -15.59 -10.81 26.25
N GLY A 37 -16.45 -9.93 26.72
CA GLY A 37 -16.81 -9.84 28.13
C GLY A 37 -18.31 -9.66 28.30
N GLY A 38 -19.00 -10.73 28.73
CA GLY A 38 -20.40 -10.68 29.11
C GLY A 38 -20.54 -10.24 30.57
N GLY A 39 -21.62 -9.51 30.88
CA GLY A 39 -21.99 -9.14 32.26
C GLY A 39 -23.48 -8.88 32.38
N GLY A 40 -24.10 -9.63 33.28
CA GLY A 40 -25.55 -9.73 33.52
C GLY A 40 -26.16 -8.48 34.19
N GLY A 41 -27.44 -8.24 33.90
CA GLY A 41 -28.22 -7.16 34.44
C GLY A 41 -28.83 -7.45 35.80
N GLY A 42 -28.80 -6.44 36.68
CA GLY A 42 -29.67 -6.33 37.86
C GLY A 42 -30.41 -5.00 37.83
N PRO A 43 -31.59 -4.85 38.47
CA PRO A 43 -32.41 -3.66 38.38
C PRO A 43 -31.78 -2.49 39.13
N VAL A 44 -31.59 -1.36 38.50
CA VAL A 44 -31.04 -0.12 39.09
C VAL A 44 -32.18 0.87 39.35
N THR A 45 -32.26 1.31 40.57
CA THR A 45 -33.07 2.45 41.04
C THR A 45 -32.49 3.75 40.47
N PRO A 46 -33.34 4.76 40.13
CA PRO A 46 -32.84 6.02 39.57
C PRO A 46 -32.31 6.90 40.68
N SER A 47 -31.02 7.08 40.76
CA SER A 47 -30.35 8.13 41.56
C SER A 47 -29.46 8.95 40.65
N GLY A 48 -29.63 10.29 40.67
CA GLY A 48 -28.80 11.34 40.10
C GLY A 48 -28.13 11.04 38.78
N GLY A 49 -28.57 11.68 37.68
CA GLY A 49 -28.12 11.39 36.32
C GLY A 49 -26.61 11.22 36.21
N SER A 50 -26.15 10.01 35.95
CA SER A 50 -24.75 9.76 35.65
C SER A 50 -24.37 10.49 34.36
N LYS A 51 -23.29 11.28 34.43
CA LYS A 51 -22.77 12.00 33.26
C LYS A 51 -22.45 11.05 32.14
N SER A 52 -22.74 11.45 30.90
CA SER A 52 -22.53 10.63 29.70
C SER A 52 -21.04 10.34 29.46
N GLY A 53 -20.74 9.10 29.09
CA GLY A 53 -19.42 8.67 28.64
C GLY A 53 -19.18 8.79 27.12
N LEU A 54 -20.15 9.34 26.36
CA LEU A 54 -20.05 9.49 24.91
C LEU A 54 -19.03 10.58 24.53
N HIS A 55 -18.12 10.25 23.60
CA HIS A 55 -16.98 11.10 23.24
C HIS A 55 -16.61 11.00 21.76
N ALA A 56 -17.58 10.84 20.87
CA ALA A 56 -17.35 10.74 19.43
C ALA A 56 -17.19 12.10 18.76
N LEU A 57 -16.32 12.19 17.76
CA LEU A 57 -16.29 13.24 16.74
C LEU A 57 -17.16 12.78 15.58
N ASN A 58 -18.28 13.44 15.33
CA ASN A 58 -19.27 13.05 14.33
C ASN A 58 -19.09 13.75 12.99
N GLY A 59 -18.44 14.91 12.98
CA GLY A 59 -18.17 15.69 11.77
C GLY A 59 -17.13 16.76 12.01
N PHE A 60 -16.41 17.14 10.95
CA PHE A 60 -15.40 18.20 10.96
C PHE A 60 -15.32 18.85 9.58
N ASN A 61 -15.59 20.14 9.46
CA ASN A 61 -15.65 20.87 8.21
C ASN A 61 -14.95 22.22 8.32
N ILE A 62 -14.62 22.84 7.18
CA ILE A 62 -14.23 24.25 7.09
C ILE A 62 -15.26 24.92 6.20
N ASN A 63 -16.16 25.72 6.81
CA ASN A 63 -17.29 26.31 6.10
C ASN A 63 -16.93 27.66 5.50
N ALA A 64 -17.37 27.93 4.27
CA ALA A 64 -17.12 29.16 3.54
C ALA A 64 -17.77 30.39 4.21
N SER A 65 -18.89 30.20 4.90
CA SER A 65 -19.59 31.28 5.66
C SER A 65 -18.78 31.83 6.85
N ILE A 66 -17.78 31.07 7.33
CA ILE A 66 -16.98 31.44 8.51
C ILE A 66 -15.53 31.74 8.09
N ASN A 67 -15.04 31.14 7.01
CA ASN A 67 -13.65 31.28 6.58
C ASN A 67 -13.58 32.13 5.30
N SER A 68 -13.15 33.36 5.40
CA SER A 68 -13.00 34.27 4.27
C SER A 68 -11.99 33.69 3.26
N GLY A 69 -12.30 33.82 1.97
CA GLY A 69 -11.48 33.28 0.88
C GLY A 69 -11.90 31.89 0.40
N LEU A 70 -12.80 31.19 1.10
CA LEU A 70 -13.45 29.99 0.59
C LEU A 70 -14.69 30.35 -0.23
N SER A 71 -14.84 29.71 -1.40
CA SER A 71 -16.06 29.80 -2.23
C SER A 71 -17.07 28.71 -1.93
N THR A 72 -16.62 27.59 -1.35
CA THR A 72 -17.44 26.42 -1.02
C THR A 72 -16.93 25.78 0.26
N ASP A 73 -17.83 25.09 0.97
CA ASP A 73 -17.47 24.33 2.18
C ASP A 73 -16.52 23.18 1.86
N CYS A 74 -15.52 23.00 2.71
CA CYS A 74 -14.61 21.88 2.67
C CYS A 74 -15.03 20.86 3.73
N LYS A 75 -15.44 19.65 3.29
CA LYS A 75 -15.85 18.56 4.19
C LYS A 75 -14.67 17.72 4.58
N GLY A 76 -14.49 17.51 5.88
CA GLY A 76 -13.51 16.56 6.40
C GLY A 76 -14.01 15.12 6.31
N VAL A 77 -13.09 14.21 6.09
CA VAL A 77 -13.34 12.77 6.10
C VAL A 77 -12.68 12.18 7.35
N ILE A 78 -13.46 11.50 8.18
CA ILE A 78 -12.97 10.81 9.37
C ILE A 78 -12.68 9.36 8.99
N VAL A 79 -11.41 8.96 9.16
CA VAL A 79 -10.90 7.61 8.91
C VAL A 79 -10.24 7.13 10.19
N ASP A 80 -10.92 6.25 10.93
CA ASP A 80 -10.48 5.82 12.27
C ASP A 80 -10.14 7.05 13.16
N SER A 81 -8.89 7.20 13.57
CA SER A 81 -8.40 8.33 14.37
C SER A 81 -7.86 9.51 13.53
N LEU A 82 -8.05 9.50 12.21
CA LEU A 82 -7.65 10.58 11.30
C LEU A 82 -8.84 11.46 10.91
N VAL A 83 -8.62 12.77 10.90
CA VAL A 83 -9.50 13.75 10.27
C VAL A 83 -8.74 14.36 9.09
N LEU A 84 -9.18 14.07 7.89
CA LEU A 84 -8.53 14.47 6.65
C LEU A 84 -9.36 15.54 5.96
N ILE A 85 -8.76 16.69 5.65
CA ILE A 85 -9.47 17.80 5.00
C ILE A 85 -8.61 18.46 3.94
N THR A 86 -9.22 18.75 2.80
CA THR A 86 -8.60 19.50 1.70
C THR A 86 -9.27 20.87 1.57
N VAL A 87 -8.47 21.91 1.55
CA VAL A 87 -8.89 23.26 1.18
C VAL A 87 -8.26 23.66 -0.15
N PRO A 88 -8.85 24.62 -0.90
CA PRO A 88 -8.32 25.05 -2.19
C PRO A 88 -6.86 25.49 -2.12
N ASP A 89 -6.14 25.34 -3.25
CA ASP A 89 -4.78 25.82 -3.39
C ASP A 89 -4.66 27.30 -3.11
N GLY A 90 -3.61 27.68 -2.38
CA GLY A 90 -3.37 29.06 -1.97
C GLY A 90 -4.13 29.51 -0.71
N MET A 91 -5.04 28.71 -0.17
CA MET A 91 -5.70 29.02 1.11
C MET A 91 -4.72 28.90 2.27
N ALA A 92 -4.67 29.92 3.13
CA ALA A 92 -3.84 29.88 4.33
C ALA A 92 -4.40 28.86 5.34
N LEU A 93 -3.53 27.98 5.86
CA LEU A 93 -3.89 26.96 6.84
C LEU A 93 -3.66 27.38 8.30
N ASN A 94 -3.04 28.52 8.54
CA ASN A 94 -2.56 28.93 9.87
C ASN A 94 -3.65 29.50 10.80
N SER A 95 -4.86 29.72 10.31
CA SER A 95 -5.95 30.33 11.13
C SER A 95 -7.33 29.98 10.57
N LEU A 96 -7.58 28.71 10.28
CA LEU A 96 -8.89 28.26 9.84
C LEU A 96 -9.81 27.99 11.02
N ILE A 97 -11.08 28.38 10.89
CA ILE A 97 -12.10 28.14 11.91
C ILE A 97 -12.90 26.89 11.52
N PRO A 98 -12.71 25.76 12.22
CA PRO A 98 -13.47 24.55 11.94
C PRO A 98 -14.89 24.62 12.51
N ASP A 99 -15.81 24.01 11.77
CA ASP A 99 -17.13 23.63 12.23
C ASP A 99 -17.14 22.13 12.50
N PHE A 100 -17.43 21.73 13.74
CA PHE A 100 -17.39 20.34 14.14
C PHE A 100 -18.62 19.97 14.98
N SER A 101 -18.99 18.70 14.89
CA SER A 101 -20.03 18.09 15.72
C SER A 101 -19.44 16.95 16.55
N ILE A 102 -19.78 16.92 17.83
CA ILE A 102 -19.33 15.93 18.81
C ILE A 102 -20.53 15.35 19.56
N SER A 103 -20.28 14.33 20.38
CA SER A 103 -21.31 13.79 21.29
C SER A 103 -21.87 14.90 22.19
N ALA A 104 -23.14 14.77 22.56
CA ALA A 104 -23.83 15.72 23.46
C ALA A 104 -23.06 15.86 24.78
N ASN A 105 -22.94 17.12 25.23
CA ASN A 105 -22.23 17.52 26.46
C ASN A 105 -20.73 17.17 26.49
N ALA A 106 -20.15 16.66 25.40
CA ALA A 106 -18.70 16.49 25.28
C ALA A 106 -18.01 17.83 25.00
N THR A 107 -16.70 17.89 25.27
CA THR A 107 -15.87 19.07 24.98
C THR A 107 -14.75 18.65 24.02
N LEU A 108 -14.51 19.44 22.96
CA LEU A 108 -13.39 19.24 22.05
C LEU A 108 -12.21 20.12 22.45
N TYR A 109 -11.03 19.53 22.44
CA TYR A 109 -9.76 20.21 22.69
C TYR A 109 -8.88 20.11 21.43
N VAL A 110 -8.25 21.22 21.08
CA VAL A 110 -7.22 21.31 20.03
C VAL A 110 -5.88 21.52 20.72
N ASN A 111 -4.97 20.56 20.57
CA ASN A 111 -3.66 20.58 21.25
C ASN A 111 -3.76 20.87 22.77
N GLY A 112 -4.79 20.34 23.43
CA GLY A 112 -5.05 20.51 24.86
C GLY A 112 -5.81 21.79 25.25
N VAL A 113 -6.15 22.67 24.32
CA VAL A 113 -6.93 23.90 24.56
C VAL A 113 -8.40 23.68 24.14
N PRO A 114 -9.38 24.01 24.96
CA PRO A 114 -10.80 23.90 24.59
C PRO A 114 -11.12 24.72 23.34
N ALA A 115 -11.86 24.12 22.40
CA ALA A 115 -12.27 24.77 21.17
C ALA A 115 -13.79 24.79 21.03
N THR A 116 -14.31 25.87 20.44
CA THR A 116 -15.74 26.03 20.15
C THR A 116 -15.94 25.97 18.63
N SER A 117 -16.87 25.09 18.20
CA SER A 117 -17.26 24.95 16.79
C SER A 117 -17.69 26.30 16.20
N GLY A 118 -17.17 26.61 15.00
CA GLY A 118 -17.47 27.83 14.28
C GLY A 118 -16.88 29.13 14.90
N LYS A 119 -16.01 29.04 15.92
CA LYS A 119 -15.45 30.23 16.61
C LYS A 119 -13.94 30.17 16.83
N THR A 120 -13.38 29.01 17.17
CA THR A 120 -11.97 28.90 17.56
C THR A 120 -11.09 28.72 16.32
N PRO A 121 -10.18 29.67 16.02
CA PRO A 121 -9.23 29.47 14.92
C PRO A 121 -8.18 28.42 15.28
N VAL A 122 -7.77 27.63 14.30
CA VAL A 122 -6.82 26.53 14.45
C VAL A 122 -5.72 26.67 13.40
N ASP A 123 -4.47 26.58 13.81
CA ASP A 123 -3.33 26.43 12.91
C ASP A 123 -3.24 24.96 12.44
N MET A 124 -3.55 24.72 11.16
CA MET A 124 -3.57 23.42 10.51
C MET A 124 -2.37 23.20 9.58
N THR A 125 -1.34 24.04 9.66
CA THR A 125 -0.10 23.88 8.86
C THR A 125 0.66 22.62 9.22
N LYS A 126 0.46 22.11 10.44
CA LYS A 126 1.00 20.85 10.95
C LYS A 126 -0.13 19.89 11.32
N SER A 127 0.23 18.67 11.70
CA SER A 127 -0.72 17.73 12.31
C SER A 127 -1.23 18.28 13.63
N VAL A 128 -2.55 18.29 13.84
CA VAL A 128 -3.20 18.85 15.03
C VAL A 128 -3.83 17.72 15.84
N LYS A 129 -3.48 17.62 17.12
CA LYS A 129 -4.12 16.67 18.03
C LYS A 129 -5.49 17.20 18.45
N ILE A 130 -6.54 16.44 18.19
CA ILE A 130 -7.89 16.67 18.66
C ILE A 130 -8.19 15.65 19.76
N THR A 131 -8.76 16.13 20.88
CA THR A 131 -9.25 15.27 21.95
C THR A 131 -10.71 15.60 22.20
N VAL A 132 -11.58 14.60 22.14
CA VAL A 132 -12.98 14.75 22.55
C VAL A 132 -13.12 14.12 23.92
N VAL A 133 -13.49 14.93 24.91
CA VAL A 133 -13.68 14.52 26.31
C VAL A 133 -15.17 14.44 26.58
N ALA A 134 -15.63 13.31 27.06
CA ALA A 134 -17.03 13.09 27.44
C ALA A 134 -17.45 13.98 28.63
N GLU A 135 -18.74 14.13 28.83
CA GLU A 135 -19.32 14.88 29.97
C GLU A 135 -18.83 14.34 31.32
N ASN A 136 -18.57 13.03 31.45
CA ASN A 136 -18.06 12.42 32.67
C ASN A 136 -16.59 12.81 33.00
N GLY A 137 -15.88 13.45 32.07
CA GLY A 137 -14.51 13.90 32.23
C GLY A 137 -13.43 12.80 32.23
N THR A 138 -13.83 11.52 32.14
CA THR A 138 -12.89 10.38 32.22
C THR A 138 -12.75 9.62 30.92
N SER A 139 -13.75 9.69 30.02
CA SER A 139 -13.75 9.01 28.71
C SER A 139 -13.26 9.98 27.62
N HIS A 140 -12.32 9.52 26.79
CA HIS A 140 -11.70 10.36 25.75
C HIS A 140 -11.59 9.62 24.43
N ALA A 141 -11.74 10.34 23.30
CA ALA A 141 -11.29 9.93 21.98
C ALA A 141 -10.21 10.88 21.47
N TYR A 142 -9.24 10.34 20.76
CA TYR A 142 -8.14 11.08 20.18
C TYR A 142 -8.17 10.98 18.66
N TYR A 143 -7.99 12.12 17.99
CA TYR A 143 -7.93 12.21 16.54
C TYR A 143 -6.72 13.06 16.12
N TRP A 144 -6.23 12.82 14.92
CA TRP A 144 -5.24 13.67 14.28
C TRP A 144 -5.83 14.33 13.04
N LEU A 145 -5.90 15.66 13.09
CA LEU A 145 -6.33 16.46 11.96
C LEU A 145 -5.15 16.75 11.05
N LEU A 146 -5.32 16.40 9.78
CA LEU A 146 -4.37 16.68 8.70
C LEU A 146 -5.09 17.49 7.61
N ALA A 147 -4.83 18.80 7.62
CA ALA A 147 -5.29 19.68 6.55
C ALA A 147 -4.21 19.83 5.47
N ARG A 148 -4.63 20.05 4.23
CA ARG A 148 -3.76 20.34 3.11
C ARG A 148 -4.43 21.26 2.09
N ASN A 149 -3.62 21.96 1.30
CA ASN A 149 -4.05 22.56 0.04
C ASN A 149 -4.04 21.48 -1.06
N GLY A 150 -4.99 21.53 -1.97
CA GLY A 150 -5.03 20.57 -3.05
C GLY A 150 -6.32 20.56 -3.87
N ASN A 151 -6.46 19.53 -4.70
CA ASN A 151 -7.63 19.30 -5.52
C ASN A 151 -8.60 18.36 -4.81
N ALA A 152 -9.73 18.90 -4.36
CA ALA A 152 -10.72 18.14 -3.59
C ALA A 152 -11.23 16.88 -4.31
N THR A 153 -11.25 16.85 -5.65
CA THR A 153 -11.70 15.68 -6.41
C THR A 153 -10.75 14.50 -6.23
N PHE A 154 -9.45 14.70 -6.39
CA PHE A 154 -8.44 13.65 -6.18
C PHE A 154 -8.34 13.28 -4.70
N ASP A 155 -8.31 14.27 -3.84
CA ASP A 155 -8.13 14.09 -2.40
C ASP A 155 -9.31 13.31 -1.79
N ASN A 156 -10.54 13.61 -2.16
CA ASN A 156 -11.72 12.89 -1.68
C ASN A 156 -11.74 11.42 -2.14
N GLN A 157 -11.23 11.13 -3.33
CA GLN A 157 -11.07 9.74 -3.78
C GLN A 157 -10.03 9.00 -2.93
N ALA A 158 -8.87 9.62 -2.68
CA ALA A 158 -7.85 9.06 -1.80
C ALA A 158 -8.40 8.81 -0.38
N TYR A 159 -9.10 9.79 0.19
CA TYR A 159 -9.73 9.65 1.52
C TYR A 159 -10.80 8.54 1.55
N THR A 160 -11.58 8.40 0.48
CA THR A 160 -12.56 7.32 0.37
C THR A 160 -11.89 5.95 0.36
N ILE A 161 -10.80 5.79 -0.39
CA ILE A 161 -10.00 4.56 -0.41
C ILE A 161 -9.42 4.28 0.98
N MET A 162 -8.80 5.29 1.61
CA MET A 162 -8.25 5.15 2.97
C MET A 162 -9.32 4.67 3.94
N LYS A 163 -10.51 5.27 3.90
CA LYS A 163 -11.64 4.92 4.77
C LYS A 163 -12.15 3.50 4.53
N ASN A 164 -12.37 3.14 3.26
CA ASN A 164 -12.98 1.84 2.90
C ASN A 164 -12.06 0.66 3.21
N PHE A 165 -10.74 0.85 3.15
CA PHE A 165 -9.74 -0.18 3.33
C PHE A 165 -8.90 -0.01 4.61
N ASN A 166 -9.23 0.96 5.46
CA ASN A 166 -8.50 1.29 6.69
C ASN A 166 -6.98 1.47 6.44
N ILE A 167 -6.64 2.24 5.40
CA ILE A 167 -5.25 2.47 5.00
C ILE A 167 -4.70 3.70 5.74
N PRO A 168 -3.59 3.58 6.50
CA PRO A 168 -3.06 4.69 7.29
C PRO A 168 -2.43 5.79 6.46
N GLY A 169 -1.91 5.47 5.26
CA GLY A 169 -1.25 6.46 4.41
C GLY A 169 -1.15 6.03 2.95
N ILE A 170 -1.26 7.00 2.03
CA ILE A 170 -1.18 6.82 0.58
C ILE A 170 -0.26 7.88 -0.02
N SER A 171 0.58 7.48 -0.98
CA SER A 171 1.24 8.39 -1.93
C SER A 171 0.59 8.21 -3.30
N LEU A 172 0.14 9.32 -3.89
CA LEU A 172 -0.55 9.35 -5.18
C LEU A 172 0.20 10.25 -6.16
N ALA A 173 0.40 9.75 -7.38
CA ALA A 173 0.90 10.54 -8.49
C ALA A 173 0.04 10.30 -9.74
N ALA A 174 -0.21 11.35 -10.52
CA ALA A 174 -0.87 11.24 -11.80
C ALA A 174 -0.01 11.92 -12.88
N THR A 175 0.08 11.27 -14.04
CA THR A 175 0.76 11.81 -15.21
C THR A 175 -0.22 11.98 -16.36
N LYS A 176 -0.01 13.01 -17.18
CA LYS A 176 -0.76 13.26 -18.42
C LYS A 176 0.21 13.76 -19.48
N ASN A 177 0.19 13.15 -20.66
CA ASN A 177 1.09 13.49 -21.76
C ASN A 177 2.56 13.51 -21.29
N GLU A 178 2.99 12.43 -20.59
CA GLU A 178 4.36 12.21 -20.09
C GLU A 178 4.81 13.23 -19.01
N LYS A 179 3.91 14.09 -18.54
CA LYS A 179 4.20 15.07 -17.49
C LYS A 179 3.48 14.71 -16.20
N LEU A 180 4.18 14.86 -15.08
CA LEU A 180 3.57 14.78 -13.76
C LEU A 180 2.62 15.96 -13.60
N VAL A 181 1.32 15.67 -13.45
CA VAL A 181 0.28 16.70 -13.27
C VAL A 181 -0.29 16.75 -11.86
N TYR A 182 -0.04 15.72 -11.07
CA TYR A 182 -0.46 15.66 -9.67
C TYR A 182 0.46 14.76 -8.87
N SER A 183 0.82 15.19 -7.64
CA SER A 183 1.57 14.38 -6.69
C SER A 183 1.21 14.79 -5.27
N ALA A 184 0.80 13.83 -4.44
CA ALA A 184 0.32 14.09 -3.09
C ALA A 184 0.57 12.90 -2.15
N GLY A 185 0.81 13.23 -0.86
CA GLY A 185 0.81 12.28 0.23
C GLY A 185 -0.39 12.50 1.14
N TYR A 186 -0.97 11.43 1.66
CA TYR A 186 -2.14 11.42 2.54
C TYR A 186 -1.88 10.53 3.76
N GLY A 187 -2.40 10.94 4.92
CA GLY A 187 -2.29 10.17 6.15
C GLY A 187 -0.88 10.08 6.71
N PHE A 188 -0.60 9.00 7.42
CA PHE A 188 0.66 8.76 8.09
C PHE A 188 1.47 7.66 7.44
N ALA A 189 2.77 7.88 7.30
CA ALA A 189 3.76 6.86 6.93
C ALA A 189 4.08 5.95 8.13
N GLU A 190 4.01 6.53 9.33
CA GLU A 190 4.25 5.88 10.61
C GLU A 190 3.22 6.40 11.61
N THR A 191 2.39 5.50 12.11
CA THR A 191 1.26 5.84 12.98
C THR A 191 1.70 6.19 14.40
N GLU A 192 2.79 5.60 14.89
CA GLU A 192 3.34 5.80 16.23
C GLU A 192 3.93 7.21 16.39
N THR A 193 4.68 7.67 15.41
CA THR A 193 5.33 8.99 15.42
C THR A 193 4.48 10.07 14.77
N HIS A 194 3.36 9.70 14.16
CA HIS A 194 2.49 10.57 13.36
C HIS A 194 3.21 11.29 12.21
N THR A 195 4.21 10.61 11.63
CA THR A 195 4.96 11.10 10.48
C THR A 195 4.07 11.09 9.25
N ARG A 196 3.80 12.27 8.68
CA ARG A 196 2.91 12.42 7.50
C ARG A 196 3.55 11.82 6.25
N VAL A 197 2.75 11.19 5.41
CA VAL A 197 3.19 10.79 4.06
C VAL A 197 3.48 12.04 3.23
N THR A 198 4.63 12.04 2.57
CA THR A 198 5.01 13.04 1.57
C THR A 198 5.18 12.39 0.19
N PRO A 199 5.06 13.14 -0.91
CA PRO A 199 5.23 12.60 -2.26
C PRO A 199 6.61 11.97 -2.53
N ASN A 200 7.63 12.36 -1.76
CA ASN A 200 9.01 11.92 -1.95
C ASN A 200 9.38 10.70 -1.07
N MET A 201 8.45 10.18 -0.29
CA MET A 201 8.71 9.00 0.53
C MET A 201 8.76 7.74 -0.31
N LEU A 202 9.63 6.81 0.12
CA LEU A 202 9.77 5.51 -0.51
C LEU A 202 8.73 4.55 0.07
N PHE A 203 8.07 3.82 -0.82
CA PHE A 203 7.11 2.77 -0.47
C PHE A 203 7.62 1.42 -0.97
N ARG A 204 7.36 0.37 -0.19
CA ARG A 204 7.53 -0.99 -0.67
C ARG A 204 6.54 -1.26 -1.80
N LEU A 205 7.05 -1.56 -2.99
CA LEU A 205 6.23 -1.81 -4.18
C LEU A 205 5.63 -3.22 -4.20
N GLY A 206 6.19 -4.13 -3.40
CA GLY A 206 5.76 -5.53 -3.43
C GLY A 206 5.80 -6.08 -4.86
N SER A 207 4.75 -6.75 -5.27
CA SER A 207 4.67 -7.42 -6.59
C SER A 207 4.57 -6.47 -7.79
N VAL A 208 4.40 -5.17 -7.59
CA VAL A 208 4.54 -4.19 -8.68
C VAL A 208 5.97 -4.21 -9.25
N SER A 209 6.97 -4.58 -8.45
CA SER A 209 8.36 -4.78 -8.88
C SER A 209 8.50 -5.79 -10.01
N LYS A 210 7.58 -6.76 -10.13
CA LYS A 210 7.61 -7.76 -11.20
C LYS A 210 7.52 -7.16 -12.60
N GLN A 211 6.78 -6.07 -12.75
CA GLN A 211 6.69 -5.35 -14.03
C GLN A 211 8.06 -4.82 -14.45
N GLN A 212 8.86 -4.30 -13.50
CA GLN A 212 10.20 -3.81 -13.79
C GLN A 212 11.14 -4.96 -14.20
N THR A 213 11.09 -6.09 -13.48
CA THR A 213 11.86 -7.28 -13.83
C THR A 213 11.47 -7.81 -15.21
N ALA A 214 10.17 -7.91 -15.51
CA ALA A 214 9.70 -8.32 -16.82
C ALA A 214 10.19 -7.38 -17.93
N LEU A 215 10.16 -6.07 -17.70
CA LEU A 215 10.66 -5.08 -18.66
C LEU A 215 12.17 -5.27 -18.92
N CYS A 216 12.98 -5.50 -17.88
CA CYS A 216 14.40 -5.80 -18.03
C CYS A 216 14.63 -7.07 -18.88
N ILE A 217 13.88 -8.14 -18.63
CA ILE A 217 13.95 -9.38 -19.44
C ILE A 217 13.57 -9.10 -20.90
N MET A 218 12.50 -8.35 -21.15
CA MET A 218 12.08 -8.02 -22.51
C MET A 218 13.09 -7.11 -23.24
N THR A 219 13.77 -6.23 -22.52
CA THR A 219 14.88 -5.42 -23.07
C THR A 219 16.04 -6.33 -23.49
N LEU A 220 16.43 -7.29 -22.65
CA LEU A 220 17.48 -8.25 -22.98
C LEU A 220 17.09 -9.17 -24.16
N TYR A 221 15.82 -9.52 -24.27
CA TYR A 221 15.28 -10.25 -25.42
C TYR A 221 15.38 -9.42 -26.72
N GLU A 222 14.97 -8.14 -26.69
CA GLU A 222 15.09 -7.22 -27.85
C GLU A 222 16.53 -6.99 -28.27
N GLU A 223 17.47 -6.95 -27.30
CA GLU A 223 18.90 -6.86 -27.53
C GLU A 223 19.53 -8.17 -28.05
N GLY A 224 18.76 -9.25 -28.16
CA GLY A 224 19.24 -10.57 -28.60
C GLY A 224 20.14 -11.30 -27.61
N LYS A 225 20.16 -10.87 -26.33
CA LYS A 225 21.00 -11.46 -25.27
C LYS A 225 20.40 -12.72 -24.65
N LEU A 226 19.11 -12.95 -24.84
CA LEU A 226 18.38 -14.16 -24.46
C LEU A 226 17.21 -14.40 -25.41
N GLN A 227 16.71 -15.66 -25.42
CA GLN A 227 15.42 -16.01 -26.01
C GLN A 227 14.45 -16.40 -24.90
N LEU A 228 13.14 -16.15 -25.09
CA LEU A 228 12.13 -16.55 -24.13
C LEU A 228 12.04 -18.07 -23.96
N THR A 229 12.52 -18.83 -24.94
CA THR A 229 12.60 -20.29 -24.94
C THR A 229 13.88 -20.82 -24.32
N ASP A 230 14.83 -19.97 -23.95
CA ASP A 230 16.06 -20.42 -23.31
C ASP A 230 15.75 -21.12 -21.98
N HIS A 231 16.40 -22.24 -21.77
CA HIS A 231 16.36 -22.95 -20.49
C HIS A 231 17.10 -22.16 -19.42
N VAL A 232 16.59 -22.20 -18.20
CA VAL A 232 17.18 -21.47 -17.08
C VAL A 232 18.28 -22.28 -16.40
N PHE A 233 18.03 -23.56 -16.17
CA PHE A 233 18.89 -24.49 -15.44
C PHE A 233 19.33 -25.65 -16.28
N GLY A 234 20.34 -26.38 -15.79
CA GLY A 234 20.91 -27.55 -16.47
C GLY A 234 21.91 -27.19 -17.57
N ASN A 235 22.39 -28.22 -18.30
CA ASN A 235 23.39 -28.01 -19.33
C ASN A 235 22.86 -27.12 -20.46
N GLY A 236 23.57 -26.05 -20.76
CA GLY A 236 23.15 -25.02 -21.72
C GLY A 236 22.17 -24.01 -21.19
N GLY A 237 21.70 -24.13 -19.94
CA GLY A 237 20.83 -23.13 -19.29
C GLY A 237 21.56 -21.85 -18.92
N ILE A 238 20.84 -20.74 -18.87
CA ILE A 238 21.42 -19.39 -18.58
C ILE A 238 22.18 -19.37 -17.26
N LEU A 239 21.64 -20.03 -16.22
CA LEU A 239 22.22 -20.09 -14.87
C LEU A 239 22.95 -21.38 -14.58
N GLN A 240 23.43 -22.12 -15.63
CA GLN A 240 24.09 -23.41 -15.46
C GLN A 240 25.37 -23.40 -14.61
N ASN A 241 26.08 -22.27 -14.55
CA ASN A 241 27.31 -22.14 -13.78
C ASN A 241 27.07 -21.76 -12.32
N GLU A 242 25.97 -21.13 -12.04
CA GLU A 242 25.56 -20.69 -10.69
C GLU A 242 24.87 -21.81 -9.92
N PHE A 243 24.10 -22.65 -10.64
CA PHE A 243 23.31 -23.73 -10.04
C PHE A 243 23.56 -25.02 -10.82
N GLN A 244 24.23 -25.96 -10.18
CA GLN A 244 24.66 -27.23 -10.81
C GLN A 244 24.08 -28.44 -10.08
N GLU A 245 23.69 -29.45 -10.84
CA GLU A 245 23.38 -30.75 -10.28
C GLU A 245 24.63 -31.66 -10.21
N THR A 246 24.59 -32.56 -9.25
CA THR A 246 25.59 -33.63 -9.15
C THR A 246 24.90 -34.98 -9.01
N SER A 247 25.63 -36.08 -9.13
CA SER A 247 25.07 -37.42 -8.93
C SER A 247 24.51 -37.66 -7.52
N THR A 248 25.00 -36.91 -6.52
CA THR A 248 24.55 -36.98 -5.11
C THR A 248 23.58 -35.88 -4.74
N TYR A 249 23.44 -34.85 -5.58
CA TYR A 249 22.54 -33.71 -5.37
C TYR A 249 21.87 -33.33 -6.70
N PRO A 250 20.92 -34.18 -7.20
CA PRO A 250 20.27 -33.99 -8.49
C PRO A 250 19.18 -32.90 -8.37
N PHE A 251 18.84 -32.31 -9.51
CA PHE A 251 17.67 -31.47 -9.62
C PHE A 251 16.38 -32.27 -9.45
N VAL A 252 15.34 -31.63 -8.89
CA VAL A 252 14.00 -32.24 -8.94
C VAL A 252 13.51 -32.34 -10.38
N ASN A 253 12.62 -33.30 -10.61
CA ASN A 253 12.12 -33.59 -11.98
C ASN A 253 11.44 -32.34 -12.58
N GLY A 254 11.80 -32.00 -13.81
CA GLY A 254 11.25 -30.88 -14.57
C GLY A 254 12.09 -29.59 -14.52
N VAL A 255 13.04 -29.42 -13.61
CA VAL A 255 13.85 -28.18 -13.45
C VAL A 255 14.53 -27.78 -14.76
N THR A 256 15.15 -28.73 -15.44
CA THR A 256 15.88 -28.49 -16.71
C THR A 256 14.96 -28.09 -17.87
N SER A 257 13.64 -28.28 -17.74
CA SER A 257 12.65 -27.89 -18.75
C SER A 257 12.12 -26.47 -18.54
N VAL A 258 12.45 -25.79 -17.42
CA VAL A 258 11.98 -24.46 -17.12
C VAL A 258 12.65 -23.44 -18.04
N THR A 259 11.85 -22.65 -18.75
CA THR A 259 12.31 -21.57 -19.62
C THR A 259 12.07 -20.20 -19.01
N VAL A 260 12.71 -19.17 -19.56
CA VAL A 260 12.47 -17.76 -19.20
C VAL A 260 10.97 -17.42 -19.33
N LYS A 261 10.32 -17.90 -20.41
CA LYS A 261 8.89 -17.72 -20.62
C LYS A 261 8.05 -18.31 -19.49
N ASN A 262 8.37 -19.52 -19.04
CA ASN A 262 7.61 -20.16 -17.96
C ASN A 262 7.66 -19.37 -16.65
N LEU A 263 8.78 -18.74 -16.35
CA LEU A 263 8.92 -17.87 -15.16
C LEU A 263 8.09 -16.59 -15.30
N LEU A 264 8.10 -15.94 -16.47
CA LEU A 264 7.30 -14.74 -16.75
C LEU A 264 5.79 -15.02 -16.69
N GLU A 265 5.35 -16.17 -17.19
CA GLU A 265 3.95 -16.57 -17.28
C GLU A 265 3.44 -17.28 -16.02
N HIS A 266 4.27 -17.44 -15.00
CA HIS A 266 3.90 -18.15 -13.78
C HIS A 266 3.39 -19.58 -14.02
N ASN A 267 4.00 -20.30 -14.96
CA ASN A 267 3.67 -21.69 -15.27
C ASN A 267 4.89 -22.62 -15.23
N SER A 268 5.86 -22.30 -14.38
CA SER A 268 7.08 -23.08 -14.18
C SER A 268 6.87 -24.44 -13.50
N GLY A 269 5.67 -24.70 -12.98
CA GLY A 269 5.34 -25.92 -12.25
C GLY A 269 5.39 -25.79 -10.73
N TRP A 270 6.11 -24.81 -10.18
CA TRP A 270 6.16 -24.54 -8.76
C TRP A 270 5.02 -23.61 -8.28
N THR A 271 4.74 -23.67 -6.96
CA THR A 271 3.82 -22.77 -6.25
C THR A 271 4.55 -22.06 -5.10
N ASP A 272 4.02 -20.94 -4.62
CA ASP A 272 4.67 -20.11 -3.59
C ASP A 272 4.67 -20.71 -2.16
N GLN A 273 3.98 -21.81 -1.92
CA GLN A 273 3.60 -22.25 -0.58
C GLN A 273 4.75 -22.60 0.39
N LEU A 274 6.01 -22.71 -0.06
CA LEU A 274 7.09 -23.20 0.80
C LEU A 274 8.33 -22.31 0.92
N ILE A 275 8.45 -21.23 0.12
CA ILE A 275 9.74 -20.53 -0.01
C ILE A 275 9.71 -19.08 0.49
N PHE A 276 8.52 -18.52 0.72
CA PHE A 276 8.32 -17.19 1.28
C PHE A 276 7.81 -17.19 2.73
N ASP A 277 7.49 -18.35 3.28
CA ASP A 277 7.10 -18.45 4.68
C ASP A 277 8.33 -18.18 5.57
N ALA A 278 8.10 -17.46 6.67
CA ALA A 278 9.12 -17.18 7.68
C ALA A 278 9.52 -18.43 8.50
N SER A 279 9.06 -19.63 8.07
CA SER A 279 9.38 -20.89 8.71
C SER A 279 10.80 -21.36 8.37
N GLU A 280 11.55 -21.78 9.38
CA GLU A 280 12.83 -22.50 9.22
C GLU A 280 12.67 -23.71 8.26
N PRO A 281 13.65 -24.01 7.42
CA PRO A 281 15.03 -23.48 7.39
C PRO A 281 15.26 -22.29 6.44
N VAL A 282 14.23 -21.80 5.74
CA VAL A 282 14.36 -20.88 4.58
C VAL A 282 14.56 -19.42 5.03
N ALA A 283 14.15 -19.07 6.25
CA ALA A 283 14.14 -17.68 6.72
C ALA A 283 15.54 -17.03 6.74
N SER A 284 16.59 -17.79 7.07
CA SER A 284 17.97 -17.31 7.14
C SER A 284 18.76 -17.42 5.84
N MET A 285 18.19 -18.06 4.80
CA MET A 285 18.86 -18.30 3.53
C MET A 285 18.99 -17.02 2.70
N THR A 286 20.15 -16.86 2.05
CA THR A 286 20.31 -15.88 0.94
C THR A 286 19.41 -16.24 -0.25
N LEU A 287 19.25 -15.31 -1.19
CA LEU A 287 18.45 -15.58 -2.39
C LEU A 287 19.00 -16.79 -3.18
N ASP A 288 20.32 -16.88 -3.36
CA ASP A 288 20.93 -17.99 -4.07
C ASP A 288 20.71 -19.33 -3.35
N GLN A 289 20.86 -19.35 -2.04
CA GLN A 289 20.56 -20.56 -1.24
C GLN A 289 19.08 -20.96 -1.34
N ARG A 290 18.14 -20.00 -1.44
CA ARG A 290 16.73 -20.30 -1.64
C ARG A 290 16.45 -20.87 -3.04
N ILE A 291 17.11 -20.34 -4.08
CA ILE A 291 17.00 -20.88 -5.44
C ILE A 291 17.59 -22.29 -5.48
N ASP A 292 18.76 -22.49 -4.90
CA ASP A 292 19.41 -23.80 -4.82
C ASP A 292 18.53 -24.82 -4.07
N TYR A 293 17.99 -24.42 -2.92
CA TYR A 293 17.06 -25.27 -2.17
C TYR A 293 15.82 -25.62 -2.98
N LEU A 294 15.24 -24.64 -3.69
CA LEU A 294 14.06 -24.85 -4.53
C LEU A 294 14.30 -25.94 -5.59
N ILE A 295 15.36 -25.80 -6.37
CA ILE A 295 15.59 -26.64 -7.55
C ILE A 295 16.04 -28.07 -7.19
N HIS A 296 16.53 -28.29 -5.98
CA HIS A 296 16.99 -29.59 -5.50
C HIS A 296 16.01 -30.28 -4.55
N ASN A 297 15.15 -29.55 -3.83
CA ASN A 297 14.37 -30.12 -2.73
C ASN A 297 12.85 -29.92 -2.87
N VAL A 298 12.39 -28.99 -3.73
CA VAL A 298 10.97 -28.69 -3.84
C VAL A 298 10.39 -29.25 -5.12
N SER A 299 9.60 -30.29 -5.00
CA SER A 299 8.91 -30.90 -6.14
C SER A 299 7.91 -29.92 -6.78
N MET A 300 7.81 -29.99 -8.11
CA MET A 300 6.80 -29.23 -8.86
C MET A 300 5.40 -29.79 -8.61
N SER A 301 4.42 -28.91 -8.48
CA SER A 301 3.00 -29.25 -8.27
C SER A 301 2.28 -29.59 -9.59
N SER A 302 2.85 -29.18 -10.73
CA SER A 302 2.31 -29.45 -12.07
C SER A 302 3.45 -29.55 -13.09
N ALA A 303 3.15 -30.08 -14.26
CA ALA A 303 4.13 -30.12 -15.36
C ALA A 303 4.45 -28.68 -15.82
N VAL A 304 5.71 -28.43 -16.20
CA VAL A 304 6.18 -27.16 -16.73
C VAL A 304 5.32 -26.74 -17.93
N GLY A 305 4.86 -25.50 -17.95
CA GLY A 305 4.03 -24.95 -19.01
C GLY A 305 2.54 -25.32 -18.95
N SER A 306 2.10 -26.17 -18.01
CA SER A 306 0.73 -26.70 -18.02
C SER A 306 -0.28 -25.87 -17.24
N THR A 307 0.12 -25.30 -16.10
CA THR A 307 -0.82 -24.65 -15.16
C THR A 307 -0.23 -23.36 -14.63
N TYR A 308 -1.06 -22.32 -14.57
CA TYR A 308 -0.71 -21.06 -13.94
C TYR A 308 -0.72 -21.20 -12.41
N HIS A 309 0.41 -20.90 -11.79
CA HIS A 309 0.56 -20.74 -10.35
C HIS A 309 1.40 -19.51 -10.09
N TYR A 310 0.80 -18.48 -9.48
CA TYR A 310 1.55 -17.30 -9.09
C TYR A 310 2.76 -17.69 -8.24
N PHE A 311 3.96 -17.28 -8.67
CA PHE A 311 5.20 -17.76 -8.11
C PHE A 311 6.23 -16.63 -7.95
N ASN A 312 6.46 -16.18 -6.71
CA ASN A 312 7.35 -15.06 -6.42
C ASN A 312 8.81 -15.40 -6.71
N MET A 313 9.27 -16.62 -6.34
CA MET A 313 10.65 -17.04 -6.62
C MET A 313 10.96 -17.06 -8.12
N GLY A 314 9.98 -17.29 -8.97
CA GLY A 314 10.17 -17.19 -10.43
C GLY A 314 10.68 -15.81 -10.85
N PHE A 315 10.19 -14.74 -10.24
CA PHE A 315 10.68 -13.39 -10.52
C PHE A 315 12.00 -13.06 -9.83
N CYS A 316 12.33 -13.71 -8.73
CA CYS A 316 13.67 -13.64 -8.15
C CYS A 316 14.70 -14.32 -9.07
N ILE A 317 14.35 -15.46 -9.67
CA ILE A 317 15.18 -16.16 -10.66
C ILE A 317 15.37 -15.31 -11.92
N LEU A 318 14.30 -14.66 -12.43
CA LEU A 318 14.40 -13.70 -13.53
C LEU A 318 15.35 -12.53 -13.18
N GLY A 319 15.34 -12.04 -11.95
CA GLY A 319 16.31 -11.06 -11.46
C GLY A 319 17.75 -11.57 -11.58
N ARG A 320 18.03 -12.81 -11.19
CA ARG A 320 19.36 -13.42 -11.35
C ARG A 320 19.78 -13.55 -12.82
N ILE A 321 18.84 -13.84 -13.71
CA ILE A 321 19.12 -13.83 -15.16
C ILE A 321 19.53 -12.43 -15.62
N VAL A 322 18.82 -11.39 -15.18
CA VAL A 322 19.19 -10.00 -15.51
C VAL A 322 20.59 -9.66 -15.00
N GLU A 323 20.89 -9.97 -13.74
CA GLU A 323 22.22 -9.74 -13.15
C GLU A 323 23.32 -10.49 -13.91
N LYS A 324 23.08 -11.74 -14.25
CA LYS A 324 24.02 -12.58 -15.02
C LYS A 324 24.35 -11.99 -16.39
N LEU A 325 23.32 -11.60 -17.14
CA LEU A 325 23.49 -11.14 -18.51
C LEU A 325 23.96 -9.69 -18.62
N THR A 326 23.74 -8.88 -17.58
CA THR A 326 24.17 -7.46 -17.56
C THR A 326 25.48 -7.26 -16.81
N GLY A 327 25.87 -8.17 -15.92
CA GLY A 327 26.99 -7.99 -14.99
C GLY A 327 26.73 -6.91 -13.92
N LYS A 328 25.46 -6.53 -13.69
CA LYS A 328 25.05 -5.49 -12.71
C LYS A 328 24.16 -6.12 -11.64
N THR A 329 24.31 -5.65 -10.40
CA THR A 329 23.45 -6.03 -9.26
C THR A 329 22.40 -4.97 -9.02
#